data_563ccfbe1c711828c56345c3d55f48a8
#
_entry.id   563ccfbe1c711828c56345c3d55f48a8
#
_cell.length_a   1.000
_cell.length_b   1.000
_cell.length_c   1.000
_cell.angle_alpha   90.00
_cell.angle_beta   90.00
_cell.angle_gamma   90.00
#
_symmetry.space_group_name_H-M   'P 1'
#
loop_
_entity.id
_entity.type
_entity.pdbx_description
1 polymer ?
#
loop_
_entity_poly.entity_id
_entity_poly.type
_entity_poly.pdbx_seq_one_letter_code
_entity_poly.pdbx_strand_id
1 'polypeptide(L)'
;RGLGDVYKRQGQTYSRKLDSQFLNVLAGIAQSAAKFSNDIRLLQHLKEVEEPFEKNQIGSSAMAYKRNPMRSERIGSLSRYVMVDVLNGYFTTATQWFERTLDDSANKRLSVPEAFLAVDGILSLYANVADGLVVYPKVIEQRLRKELPFMATENIMMDAVKKRGADRQQLHEKIREHSMAASRVVKVEGGENDLLERIAEDEAFGVTLEELEKILKPENYTGRAKEQTEDFLNECIKPVLEKYADVESDKPEINV
;
A
#
# COMPACT_ATOMS: atom_id res chain seq x y z
N ARG A 1 18.36 -40.70 10.93
CA ARG A 1 17.17 -41.05 11.71
C ARG A 1 17.19 -42.56 11.98
N GLY A 2 17.05 -42.98 13.25
CA GLY A 2 17.15 -44.38 13.63
C GLY A 2 15.89 -45.19 13.33
N LEU A 3 15.99 -46.50 13.47
CA LEU A 3 14.92 -47.47 13.23
C LEU A 3 13.62 -47.18 14.00
N GLY A 4 13.68 -46.47 15.12
CA GLY A 4 12.49 -46.03 15.88
C GLY A 4 11.51 -45.15 15.13
N ASP A 5 11.95 -44.44 14.08
CA ASP A 5 11.09 -43.64 13.21
C ASP A 5 10.23 -44.48 12.26
N VAL A 6 10.66 -45.69 11.91
CA VAL A 6 9.95 -46.60 11.00
C VAL A 6 8.63 -47.07 11.60
N TYR A 7 8.59 -47.28 12.90
CA TYR A 7 7.36 -47.71 13.60
C TYR A 7 6.34 -46.62 13.82
N LYS A 8 6.74 -45.35 13.68
CA LYS A 8 5.86 -44.19 13.82
C LYS A 8 5.32 -43.69 12.48
N ARG A 9 5.93 -44.09 11.37
CA ARG A 9 5.50 -43.73 10.03
C ARG A 9 4.77 -44.89 9.38
N GLN A 10 3.60 -44.61 8.87
CA GLN A 10 2.79 -45.58 8.12
C GLN A 10 2.97 -45.48 6.60
N GLY A 11 3.83 -44.57 6.11
CA GLY A 11 4.10 -44.37 4.69
C GLY A 11 5.57 -44.00 4.41
N GLN A 12 5.97 -44.06 3.13
CA GLN A 12 7.34 -43.72 2.68
C GLN A 12 7.68 -42.24 2.80
N THR A 13 6.70 -41.37 2.71
CA THR A 13 6.88 -39.90 2.68
C THR A 13 5.67 -39.22 3.28
N TYR A 14 5.76 -37.92 3.47
CA TYR A 14 4.64 -37.09 3.85
C TYR A 14 3.77 -36.72 2.63
N SER A 15 2.51 -36.36 2.87
CA SER A 15 1.61 -35.85 1.83
C SER A 15 2.16 -34.58 1.21
N ARG A 16 2.12 -34.45 -0.11
CA ARG A 16 2.50 -33.22 -0.84
C ARG A 16 1.59 -32.03 -0.51
N LYS A 17 0.48 -32.29 0.16
CA LYS A 17 -0.37 -31.23 0.73
C LYS A 17 0.41 -30.28 1.64
N LEU A 18 1.45 -30.76 2.33
CA LEU A 18 2.31 -29.93 3.16
C LEU A 18 3.11 -28.93 2.33
N ASP A 19 3.68 -29.37 1.18
CA ASP A 19 4.40 -28.47 0.26
C ASP A 19 3.44 -27.37 -0.26
N SER A 20 2.20 -27.73 -0.61
CA SER A 20 1.16 -26.78 -0.99
C SER A 20 0.85 -25.76 0.12
N GLN A 21 0.81 -26.19 1.38
CA GLN A 21 0.59 -25.28 2.51
C GLN A 21 1.72 -24.28 2.67
N PHE A 22 2.98 -24.70 2.56
CA PHE A 22 4.13 -23.79 2.60
C PHE A 22 4.08 -22.76 1.47
N LEU A 23 3.84 -23.21 0.24
CA LEU A 23 3.73 -22.30 -0.91
C LEU A 23 2.61 -21.28 -0.73
N ASN A 24 1.47 -21.67 -0.14
CA ASN A 24 0.38 -20.73 0.17
C ASN A 24 0.80 -19.63 1.18
N VAL A 25 1.56 -20.01 2.22
CA VAL A 25 2.07 -19.03 3.19
C VAL A 25 3.02 -18.05 2.51
N LEU A 26 3.96 -18.56 1.70
CA LEU A 26 4.91 -17.72 0.95
C LEU A 26 4.18 -16.79 -0.04
N ALA A 27 3.15 -17.29 -0.73
CA ALA A 27 2.32 -16.46 -1.61
C ALA A 27 1.55 -15.38 -0.84
N GLY A 28 1.07 -15.68 0.37
CA GLY A 28 0.43 -14.67 1.24
C GLY A 28 1.37 -13.53 1.61
N ILE A 29 2.63 -13.84 1.94
CA ILE A 29 3.68 -12.84 2.19
C ILE A 29 3.92 -12.00 0.92
N ALA A 30 4.12 -12.66 -0.22
CA ALA A 30 4.37 -12.01 -1.50
C ALA A 30 3.19 -11.11 -1.93
N GLN A 31 1.94 -11.53 -1.68
CA GLN A 31 0.75 -10.74 -1.96
C GLN A 31 0.74 -9.42 -1.16
N SER A 32 1.06 -9.47 0.13
CA SER A 32 1.13 -8.29 0.98
C SER A 32 2.24 -7.32 0.52
N ALA A 33 3.40 -7.87 0.16
CA ALA A 33 4.51 -7.09 -0.36
C ALA A 33 4.18 -6.45 -1.73
N ALA A 34 3.47 -7.16 -2.61
CA ALA A 34 3.01 -6.63 -3.89
C ALA A 34 2.04 -5.44 -3.69
N LYS A 35 1.12 -5.55 -2.72
CA LYS A 35 0.19 -4.45 -2.39
C LYS A 35 0.96 -3.21 -1.95
N PHE A 36 1.88 -3.35 -1.00
CA PHE A 36 2.73 -2.25 -0.54
C PHE A 36 3.52 -1.62 -1.71
N SER A 37 4.18 -2.45 -2.52
CA SER A 37 5.00 -1.95 -3.63
C SER A 37 4.18 -1.16 -4.65
N ASN A 38 2.94 -1.56 -4.92
CA ASN A 38 2.04 -0.82 -5.79
C ASN A 38 1.67 0.54 -5.21
N ASP A 39 1.42 0.63 -3.91
CA ASP A 39 1.14 1.92 -3.26
C ASP A 39 2.34 2.87 -3.35
N ILE A 40 3.55 2.38 -3.07
CA ILE A 40 4.77 3.19 -3.21
C ILE A 40 4.96 3.68 -4.65
N ARG A 41 4.75 2.83 -5.65
CA ARG A 41 4.84 3.22 -7.07
C ARG A 41 3.84 4.30 -7.44
N LEU A 42 2.60 4.21 -6.95
CA LEU A 42 1.58 5.24 -7.16
C LEU A 42 1.93 6.55 -6.46
N LEU A 43 2.37 6.50 -5.21
CA LEU A 43 2.77 7.68 -4.46
C LEU A 43 4.02 8.35 -5.07
N GLN A 44 4.96 7.57 -5.59
CA GLN A 44 6.13 8.09 -6.30
C GLN A 44 5.76 8.72 -7.65
N HIS A 45 4.79 8.15 -8.37
CA HIS A 45 4.23 8.78 -9.56
C HIS A 45 3.64 10.16 -9.24
N LEU A 46 3.00 10.30 -8.08
CA LEU A 46 2.45 11.57 -7.58
C LEU A 46 3.53 12.49 -6.99
N LYS A 47 4.77 12.02 -6.88
CA LYS A 47 5.90 12.74 -6.25
C LYS A 47 5.68 13.05 -4.77
N GLU A 48 4.84 12.30 -4.10
CA GLU A 48 4.49 12.47 -2.68
C GLU A 48 5.40 11.67 -1.77
N VAL A 49 5.81 10.47 -2.22
CA VAL A 49 6.73 9.58 -1.52
C VAL A 49 7.70 8.98 -2.53
N GLU A 50 8.94 8.76 -2.13
CA GLU A 50 9.94 8.04 -2.92
C GLU A 50 10.57 6.93 -2.11
N GLU A 51 10.97 5.84 -2.78
CA GLU A 51 11.85 4.84 -2.19
C GLU A 51 13.27 5.40 -2.02
N PRO A 52 14.11 4.81 -1.15
CA PRO A 52 15.48 5.30 -0.94
C PRO A 52 16.28 5.27 -2.24
N PHE A 53 17.11 6.29 -2.41
CA PHE A 53 17.97 6.44 -3.58
C PHE A 53 19.42 6.58 -3.11
N GLU A 54 20.29 5.66 -3.55
CA GLU A 54 21.68 5.64 -3.15
C GLU A 54 22.47 6.78 -3.84
N LYS A 55 23.53 7.27 -3.16
CA LYS A 55 24.35 8.38 -3.68
C LYS A 55 24.96 8.10 -5.05
N ASN A 56 25.27 6.83 -5.33
CA ASN A 56 25.91 6.39 -6.57
C ASN A 56 24.92 5.74 -7.56
N GLN A 57 23.62 5.72 -7.23
CA GLN A 57 22.60 5.12 -8.07
C GLN A 57 22.30 6.03 -9.25
N ILE A 58 22.28 5.45 -10.45
CA ILE A 58 21.93 6.16 -11.70
C ILE A 58 20.45 5.92 -11.97
N GLY A 59 19.64 6.97 -11.85
CA GLY A 59 18.18 6.87 -12.09
C GLY A 59 17.83 6.78 -13.58
N SER A 60 18.55 7.49 -14.43
CA SER A 60 18.36 7.52 -15.88
C SER A 60 19.57 8.15 -16.56
N SER A 61 20.01 7.57 -17.68
CA SER A 61 21.09 8.15 -18.50
C SER A 61 20.69 9.43 -19.24
N ALA A 62 19.38 9.60 -19.51
CA ALA A 62 18.85 10.74 -20.28
C ALA A 62 18.29 11.86 -19.41
N MET A 63 17.77 11.54 -18.23
CA MET A 63 17.15 12.50 -17.30
C MET A 63 17.74 12.33 -15.89
N ALA A 64 18.76 13.10 -15.57
CA ALA A 64 19.56 12.93 -14.36
C ALA A 64 18.75 13.02 -13.04
N TYR A 65 17.65 13.79 -13.02
CA TYR A 65 16.81 13.92 -11.83
C TYR A 65 15.74 12.82 -11.68
N LYS A 66 15.53 12.00 -12.72
CA LYS A 66 14.49 10.97 -12.73
C LYS A 66 14.85 9.85 -11.76
N ARG A 67 13.97 9.60 -10.81
CA ARG A 67 14.04 8.50 -9.87
C ARG A 67 12.92 7.52 -10.16
N ASN A 68 13.28 6.28 -10.44
CA ASN A 68 12.32 5.21 -10.69
C ASN A 68 12.18 4.36 -9.44
N PRO A 69 10.98 3.85 -9.13
CA PRO A 69 10.75 2.95 -7.99
C PRO A 69 11.22 1.52 -8.30
N MET A 70 12.52 1.35 -8.60
CA MET A 70 13.08 0.08 -9.10
C MET A 70 12.95 -1.06 -8.08
N ARG A 71 13.13 -0.77 -6.79
CA ARG A 71 13.00 -1.77 -5.72
C ARG A 71 11.55 -2.22 -5.60
N SER A 72 10.62 -1.30 -5.60
CA SER A 72 9.19 -1.58 -5.58
C SER A 72 8.72 -2.33 -6.83
N GLU A 73 9.26 -2.00 -8.01
CA GLU A 73 8.98 -2.73 -9.26
C GLU A 73 9.50 -4.17 -9.18
N ARG A 74 10.68 -4.39 -8.59
CA ARG A 74 11.27 -5.72 -8.39
C ARG A 74 10.46 -6.54 -7.39
N ILE A 75 10.03 -5.94 -6.27
CA ILE A 75 9.09 -6.57 -5.32
C ILE A 75 7.84 -7.06 -6.04
N GLY A 76 7.19 -6.19 -6.81
CA GLY A 76 5.98 -6.55 -7.56
C GLY A 76 6.20 -7.66 -8.59
N SER A 77 7.36 -7.67 -9.25
CA SER A 77 7.74 -8.69 -10.22
C SER A 77 7.95 -10.06 -9.57
N LEU A 78 8.78 -10.15 -8.52
CA LEU A 78 9.04 -11.38 -7.79
C LEU A 78 7.78 -11.91 -7.11
N SER A 79 6.94 -11.02 -6.57
CA SER A 79 5.69 -11.40 -5.93
C SER A 79 4.73 -12.10 -6.90
N ARG A 80 4.63 -11.65 -8.15
CA ARG A 80 3.82 -12.34 -9.17
C ARG A 80 4.33 -13.75 -9.42
N TYR A 81 5.64 -13.93 -9.48
CA TYR A 81 6.25 -15.24 -9.65
C TYR A 81 5.83 -16.19 -8.51
N VAL A 82 6.02 -15.77 -7.24
CA VAL A 82 5.68 -16.60 -6.07
C VAL A 82 4.18 -16.91 -6.02
N MET A 83 3.31 -15.95 -6.31
CA MET A 83 1.86 -16.16 -6.32
C MET A 83 1.41 -17.19 -7.39
N VAL A 84 2.07 -17.23 -8.54
CA VAL A 84 1.77 -18.21 -9.59
C VAL A 84 2.38 -19.59 -9.25
N ASP A 85 3.54 -19.61 -8.61
CA ASP A 85 4.25 -20.84 -8.23
C ASP A 85 3.43 -21.76 -7.29
N VAL A 86 2.49 -21.21 -6.55
CA VAL A 86 1.53 -21.98 -5.71
C VAL A 86 0.81 -23.07 -6.50
N LEU A 87 0.55 -22.86 -7.77
CA LEU A 87 -0.13 -23.82 -8.64
C LEU A 87 0.67 -25.14 -8.77
N ASN A 88 2.00 -25.08 -8.70
CA ASN A 88 2.83 -26.28 -8.66
C ASN A 88 2.49 -27.18 -7.46
N GLY A 89 2.32 -26.58 -6.29
CA GLY A 89 1.90 -27.31 -5.08
C GLY A 89 0.50 -27.91 -5.21
N TYR A 90 -0.44 -27.18 -5.82
CA TYR A 90 -1.80 -27.69 -6.02
C TYR A 90 -1.85 -28.87 -6.98
N PHE A 91 -1.22 -28.75 -8.14
CA PHE A 91 -1.21 -29.83 -9.13
C PHE A 91 -0.46 -31.06 -8.61
N THR A 92 0.71 -30.87 -8.02
CA THR A 92 1.49 -31.98 -7.44
C THR A 92 0.71 -32.72 -6.37
N THR A 93 -0.02 -31.99 -5.50
CA THR A 93 -0.86 -32.61 -4.48
C THR A 93 -2.05 -33.36 -5.07
N ALA A 94 -2.72 -32.75 -6.04
CA ALA A 94 -3.95 -33.30 -6.66
C ALA A 94 -3.68 -34.57 -7.48
N THR A 95 -2.47 -34.72 -8.03
CA THR A 95 -2.09 -35.86 -8.88
C THR A 95 -1.28 -36.92 -8.14
N GLN A 96 -1.01 -36.78 -6.86
CA GLN A 96 -0.30 -37.75 -6.05
C GLN A 96 -1.06 -39.09 -5.98
N TRP A 97 -0.42 -40.17 -6.41
CA TRP A 97 -1.01 -41.51 -6.33
C TRP A 97 -0.78 -42.10 -4.96
N PHE A 98 -1.82 -42.55 -4.30
CA PHE A 98 -1.77 -43.20 -2.98
C PHE A 98 -0.80 -42.50 -2.01
N GLU A 99 0.29 -43.14 -1.64
CA GLU A 99 1.31 -42.57 -0.75
C GLU A 99 2.32 -41.70 -1.48
N ARG A 100 2.68 -42.05 -2.74
CA ARG A 100 3.73 -41.37 -3.49
C ARG A 100 3.67 -41.63 -4.99
N THR A 101 3.99 -40.60 -5.77
CA THR A 101 4.44 -40.65 -7.16
C THR A 101 5.83 -40.02 -7.27
N LEU A 102 6.63 -40.39 -8.28
CA LEU A 102 7.97 -39.84 -8.48
C LEU A 102 7.95 -38.52 -9.29
N ASP A 103 6.85 -38.22 -9.96
CA ASP A 103 6.67 -36.99 -10.74
C ASP A 103 6.75 -35.70 -9.90
N ASP A 104 6.44 -35.79 -8.60
CA ASP A 104 6.58 -34.69 -7.66
C ASP A 104 8.02 -34.26 -7.43
N SER A 105 8.95 -35.18 -7.61
CA SER A 105 10.34 -35.03 -7.15
C SER A 105 11.10 -33.90 -7.84
N ALA A 106 10.97 -33.76 -9.14
CA ALA A 106 11.62 -32.68 -9.90
C ALA A 106 10.91 -31.34 -9.67
N ASN A 107 9.59 -31.33 -9.76
CA ASN A 107 8.79 -30.10 -9.61
C ASN A 107 9.04 -29.40 -8.26
N LYS A 108 8.92 -30.13 -7.14
CA LYS A 108 9.11 -29.54 -5.81
C LYS A 108 10.53 -29.04 -5.53
N ARG A 109 11.54 -29.57 -6.24
CA ARG A 109 12.94 -29.09 -6.10
C ARG A 109 13.17 -27.75 -6.77
N LEU A 110 12.30 -27.35 -7.68
CA LEU A 110 12.28 -26.04 -8.29
C LEU A 110 11.34 -25.13 -7.51
N SER A 111 10.06 -25.45 -7.45
CA SER A 111 9.02 -24.61 -6.90
C SER A 111 9.28 -24.20 -5.43
N VAL A 112 9.59 -25.14 -4.56
CA VAL A 112 9.77 -24.82 -3.14
C VAL A 112 11.01 -23.96 -2.87
N PRO A 113 12.23 -24.33 -3.30
CA PRO A 113 13.41 -23.50 -3.07
C PRO A 113 13.32 -22.13 -3.72
N GLU A 114 12.81 -22.04 -4.95
CA GLU A 114 12.69 -20.78 -5.66
C GLU A 114 11.69 -19.84 -5.00
N ALA A 115 10.57 -20.37 -4.48
CA ALA A 115 9.61 -19.58 -3.71
C ALA A 115 10.24 -18.98 -2.45
N PHE A 116 11.03 -19.78 -1.70
CA PHE A 116 11.74 -19.29 -0.51
C PHE A 116 12.77 -18.21 -0.87
N LEU A 117 13.61 -18.44 -1.87
CA LEU A 117 14.61 -17.49 -2.33
C LEU A 117 13.96 -16.18 -2.84
N ALA A 118 12.87 -16.30 -3.58
CA ALA A 118 12.15 -15.13 -4.08
C ALA A 118 11.52 -14.33 -2.93
N VAL A 119 10.92 -14.99 -1.93
CA VAL A 119 10.35 -14.31 -0.76
C VAL A 119 11.44 -13.67 0.09
N ASP A 120 12.59 -14.31 0.28
CA ASP A 120 13.73 -13.71 0.98
C ASP A 120 14.19 -12.41 0.28
N GLY A 121 14.35 -12.45 -1.05
CA GLY A 121 14.64 -11.26 -1.83
C GLY A 121 13.57 -10.17 -1.75
N ILE A 122 12.29 -10.55 -1.74
CA ILE A 122 11.15 -9.63 -1.57
C ILE A 122 11.23 -8.95 -0.20
N LEU A 123 11.43 -9.71 0.88
CA LEU A 123 11.49 -9.18 2.25
C LEU A 123 12.69 -8.26 2.46
N SER A 124 13.84 -8.61 1.88
CA SER A 124 15.04 -7.77 1.90
C SER A 124 14.80 -6.42 1.24
N LEU A 125 14.21 -6.42 0.04
CA LEU A 125 13.84 -5.20 -0.67
C LEU A 125 12.76 -4.41 0.07
N TYR A 126 11.77 -5.10 0.63
CA TYR A 126 10.68 -4.48 1.39
C TYR A 126 11.22 -3.74 2.62
N ALA A 127 12.08 -4.39 3.41
CA ALA A 127 12.71 -3.78 4.58
C ALA A 127 13.53 -2.55 4.19
N ASN A 128 14.32 -2.64 3.12
CA ASN A 128 15.12 -1.52 2.62
C ASN A 128 14.24 -0.33 2.17
N VAL A 129 13.17 -0.59 1.43
CA VAL A 129 12.24 0.47 0.99
C VAL A 129 11.55 1.11 2.20
N ALA A 130 11.05 0.30 3.14
CA ALA A 130 10.34 0.80 4.31
C ALA A 130 11.23 1.64 5.24
N ASP A 131 12.49 1.22 5.45
CA ASP A 131 13.45 1.93 6.32
C ASP A 131 13.92 3.26 5.71
N GLY A 132 13.92 3.36 4.38
CA GLY A 132 14.45 4.52 3.66
C GLY A 132 13.41 5.40 2.95
N LEU A 133 12.12 5.26 3.24
CA LEU A 133 11.08 6.08 2.59
C LEU A 133 11.30 7.57 2.79
N VAL A 134 11.23 8.31 1.68
CA VAL A 134 11.30 9.77 1.67
C VAL A 134 9.90 10.32 1.41
N VAL A 135 9.40 11.13 2.35
CA VAL A 135 8.08 11.76 2.24
C VAL A 135 8.25 13.25 1.94
N TYR A 136 7.45 13.78 1.01
CA TYR A 136 7.45 15.19 0.62
C TYR A 136 6.17 15.92 1.10
N PRO A 137 6.13 16.39 2.36
CA PRO A 137 4.92 16.98 2.94
C PRO A 137 4.37 18.16 2.16
N LYS A 138 5.26 19.00 1.59
CA LYS A 138 4.84 20.18 0.80
C LYS A 138 4.15 19.80 -0.52
N VAL A 139 4.56 18.71 -1.16
CA VAL A 139 3.90 18.20 -2.37
C VAL A 139 2.52 17.67 -2.03
N ILE A 140 2.42 16.93 -0.93
CA ILE A 140 1.14 16.43 -0.40
C ILE A 140 0.21 17.61 -0.08
N GLU A 141 0.72 18.63 0.62
CA GLU A 141 -0.05 19.83 0.96
C GLU A 141 -0.58 20.56 -0.28
N GLN A 142 0.27 20.76 -1.30
CA GLN A 142 -0.16 21.38 -2.55
C GLN A 142 -1.29 20.63 -3.23
N ARG A 143 -1.22 19.29 -3.23
CA ARG A 143 -2.26 18.46 -3.81
C ARG A 143 -3.55 18.53 -3.00
N LEU A 144 -3.45 18.45 -1.68
CA LEU A 144 -4.61 18.58 -0.80
C LEU A 144 -5.32 19.92 -0.99
N ARG A 145 -4.59 21.01 -1.10
CA ARG A 145 -5.16 22.34 -1.37
C ARG A 145 -5.98 22.40 -2.65
N LYS A 146 -5.66 21.61 -3.66
CA LYS A 146 -6.39 21.53 -4.93
C LYS A 146 -7.68 20.71 -4.84
N GLU A 147 -7.66 19.63 -4.07
CA GLU A 147 -8.75 18.65 -4.00
C GLU A 147 -9.67 18.85 -2.80
N LEU A 148 -9.12 19.29 -1.67
CA LEU A 148 -9.83 19.40 -0.40
C LEU A 148 -11.08 20.30 -0.46
N PRO A 149 -11.12 21.42 -1.22
CA PRO A 149 -12.33 22.21 -1.37
C PRO A 149 -13.52 21.38 -1.88
N PHE A 150 -13.31 20.49 -2.84
CA PHE A 150 -14.37 19.61 -3.33
C PHE A 150 -14.79 18.54 -2.32
N MET A 151 -13.83 18.01 -1.55
CA MET A 151 -14.09 17.00 -0.52
C MET A 151 -14.84 17.60 0.68
N ALA A 152 -14.58 18.85 1.01
CA ALA A 152 -15.12 19.53 2.18
C ALA A 152 -16.56 20.05 2.01
N THR A 153 -17.15 19.95 0.85
CA THR A 153 -18.47 20.54 0.51
C THR A 153 -19.57 20.14 1.48
N GLU A 154 -19.61 18.89 1.92
CA GLU A 154 -20.58 18.45 2.93
C GLU A 154 -20.36 19.14 4.28
N ASN A 155 -19.12 19.25 4.73
CA ASN A 155 -18.77 19.89 6.00
C ASN A 155 -19.13 21.38 5.97
N ILE A 156 -18.85 22.05 4.86
CA ILE A 156 -19.21 23.46 4.62
C ILE A 156 -20.72 23.63 4.70
N MET A 157 -21.48 22.80 4.01
CA MET A 157 -22.95 22.83 4.02
C MET A 157 -23.49 22.62 5.43
N MET A 158 -22.99 21.60 6.15
CA MET A 158 -23.46 21.27 7.50
C MET A 158 -23.12 22.37 8.50
N ASP A 159 -21.99 23.06 8.35
CA ASP A 159 -21.60 24.18 9.20
C ASP A 159 -22.54 25.39 8.97
N ALA A 160 -22.85 25.69 7.72
CA ALA A 160 -23.80 26.75 7.37
C ALA A 160 -25.22 26.47 7.89
N VAL A 161 -25.70 25.22 7.79
CA VAL A 161 -27.00 24.82 8.36
C VAL A 161 -27.00 24.98 9.90
N LYS A 162 -25.96 24.52 10.58
CA LYS A 162 -25.87 24.59 12.05
C LYS A 162 -25.78 25.99 12.58
N LYS A 163 -24.98 26.85 11.95
CA LYS A 163 -24.73 28.22 12.42
C LYS A 163 -25.84 29.20 12.08
N ARG A 164 -26.51 29.02 10.94
CA ARG A 164 -27.44 30.00 10.40
C ARG A 164 -28.85 29.50 10.19
N GLY A 165 -29.14 28.21 10.41
CA GLY A 165 -30.46 27.62 10.15
C GLY A 165 -30.84 27.63 8.66
N ALA A 166 -29.85 27.63 7.75
CA ALA A 166 -30.08 27.63 6.32
C ALA A 166 -30.74 26.33 5.84
N ASP A 167 -31.49 26.41 4.75
CA ASP A 167 -32.16 25.28 4.12
C ASP A 167 -31.10 24.33 3.49
N ARG A 168 -31.01 23.11 3.98
CA ARG A 168 -30.05 22.12 3.49
C ARG A 168 -30.21 21.81 2.01
N GLN A 169 -31.43 21.76 1.50
CA GLN A 169 -31.68 21.43 0.09
C GLN A 169 -31.26 22.57 -0.85
N GLN A 170 -31.52 23.78 -0.46
CA GLN A 170 -31.06 24.94 -1.21
C GLN A 170 -29.53 25.02 -1.23
N LEU A 171 -28.88 24.83 -0.08
CA LEU A 171 -27.41 24.82 0.00
C LEU A 171 -26.79 23.71 -0.81
N HIS A 172 -27.41 22.51 -0.82
CA HIS A 172 -26.92 21.39 -1.62
C HIS A 172 -26.94 21.73 -3.12
N GLU A 173 -28.02 22.33 -3.63
CA GLU A 173 -28.09 22.70 -5.04
C GLU A 173 -27.06 23.79 -5.38
N LYS A 174 -26.89 24.78 -4.54
CA LYS A 174 -25.87 25.84 -4.73
C LYS A 174 -24.43 25.27 -4.71
N ILE A 175 -24.13 24.37 -3.77
CA ILE A 175 -22.81 23.68 -3.75
C ILE A 175 -22.61 22.89 -5.04
N ARG A 176 -23.64 22.22 -5.55
CA ARG A 176 -23.57 21.50 -6.83
C ARG A 176 -23.22 22.43 -7.97
N GLU A 177 -23.91 23.58 -8.08
CA GLU A 177 -23.67 24.60 -9.11
C GLU A 177 -22.24 25.14 -9.02
N HIS A 178 -21.81 25.60 -7.84
CA HIS A 178 -20.46 26.12 -7.61
C HIS A 178 -19.39 25.10 -7.87
N SER A 179 -19.59 23.84 -7.43
CA SER A 179 -18.62 22.74 -7.65
C SER A 179 -18.48 22.41 -9.14
N MET A 180 -19.58 22.41 -9.90
CA MET A 180 -19.52 22.19 -11.34
C MET A 180 -18.82 23.32 -12.06
N ALA A 181 -19.05 24.57 -11.66
CA ALA A 181 -18.37 25.73 -12.22
C ALA A 181 -16.87 25.72 -11.91
N ALA A 182 -16.48 25.49 -10.66
CA ALA A 182 -15.08 25.37 -10.26
C ALA A 182 -14.37 24.18 -10.94
N SER A 183 -15.06 23.02 -11.04
CA SER A 183 -14.55 21.85 -11.77
C SER A 183 -14.27 22.16 -13.25
N ARG A 184 -15.09 23.01 -13.89
CA ARG A 184 -14.85 23.46 -15.27
C ARG A 184 -13.58 24.32 -15.36
N VAL A 185 -13.41 25.28 -14.43
CA VAL A 185 -12.19 26.09 -14.36
C VAL A 185 -10.96 25.21 -14.26
N VAL A 186 -10.96 24.23 -13.34
CA VAL A 186 -9.82 23.33 -13.13
C VAL A 186 -9.59 22.41 -14.33
N LYS A 187 -10.64 21.75 -14.84
CA LYS A 187 -10.48 20.64 -15.82
C LYS A 187 -10.48 21.09 -17.27
N VAL A 188 -11.21 22.17 -17.61
CA VAL A 188 -11.34 22.65 -18.99
C VAL A 188 -10.41 23.81 -19.27
N GLU A 189 -10.29 24.72 -18.31
CA GLU A 189 -9.53 25.96 -18.49
C GLU A 189 -8.10 25.87 -17.92
N GLY A 190 -7.80 24.83 -17.12
CA GLY A 190 -6.50 24.64 -16.47
C GLY A 190 -6.21 25.68 -15.38
N GLY A 191 -7.25 26.33 -14.86
CA GLY A 191 -7.14 27.31 -13.81
C GLY A 191 -7.04 26.71 -12.40
N GLU A 192 -6.90 27.58 -11.41
CA GLU A 192 -6.91 27.18 -10.00
C GLU A 192 -8.35 26.92 -9.53
N ASN A 193 -8.48 26.13 -8.45
CA ASN A 193 -9.77 25.80 -7.86
C ASN A 193 -10.32 27.02 -7.08
N ASP A 194 -11.35 27.62 -7.59
CA ASP A 194 -12.01 28.84 -7.06
C ASP A 194 -13.32 28.53 -6.30
N LEU A 195 -13.51 27.29 -5.86
CA LEU A 195 -14.74 26.84 -5.19
C LEU A 195 -14.99 27.60 -3.88
N LEU A 196 -13.95 27.86 -3.10
CA LEU A 196 -14.09 28.52 -1.80
C LEU A 196 -14.50 29.99 -1.96
N GLU A 197 -13.91 30.67 -2.92
CA GLU A 197 -14.23 32.04 -3.26
C GLU A 197 -15.69 32.13 -3.69
N ARG A 198 -16.16 31.24 -4.56
CA ARG A 198 -17.57 31.19 -5.00
C ARG A 198 -18.54 30.97 -3.86
N ILE A 199 -18.19 30.09 -2.91
CA ILE A 199 -19.02 29.83 -1.74
C ILE A 199 -19.02 31.02 -0.78
N ALA A 200 -17.86 31.67 -0.59
CA ALA A 200 -17.75 32.83 0.28
C ALA A 200 -18.52 34.07 -0.26
N GLU A 201 -18.61 34.19 -1.57
CA GLU A 201 -19.36 35.25 -2.26
C GLU A 201 -20.89 35.01 -2.29
N ASP A 202 -21.34 33.77 -2.09
CA ASP A 202 -22.76 33.44 -2.09
C ASP A 202 -23.37 33.63 -0.69
N GLU A 203 -24.21 34.67 -0.57
CA GLU A 203 -24.90 35.07 0.67
C GLU A 203 -25.70 33.92 1.33
N ALA A 204 -26.10 32.91 0.56
CA ALA A 204 -26.87 31.80 1.08
C ALA A 204 -26.05 30.96 2.10
N PHE A 205 -24.74 30.91 1.93
CA PHE A 205 -23.86 30.21 2.92
C PHE A 205 -23.52 31.09 4.09
N GLY A 206 -23.34 32.40 3.83
CA GLY A 206 -23.01 33.41 4.82
C GLY A 206 -21.76 33.06 5.63
N VAL A 207 -20.78 32.43 5.01
CA VAL A 207 -19.48 32.07 5.57
C VAL A 207 -18.38 32.92 4.93
N THR A 208 -17.38 33.25 5.70
CA THR A 208 -16.21 33.98 5.18
C THR A 208 -15.14 33.00 4.68
N LEU A 209 -14.24 33.47 3.83
CA LEU A 209 -13.11 32.68 3.36
C LEU A 209 -12.25 32.16 4.54
N GLU A 210 -12.04 33.00 5.56
CA GLU A 210 -11.31 32.61 6.76
C GLU A 210 -11.99 31.45 7.54
N GLU A 211 -13.32 31.44 7.60
CA GLU A 211 -14.07 30.33 8.22
C GLU A 211 -13.96 29.04 7.39
N LEU A 212 -14.01 29.16 6.05
CA LEU A 212 -13.81 28.02 5.14
C LEU A 212 -12.42 27.43 5.28
N GLU A 213 -11.37 28.24 5.36
CA GLU A 213 -10.00 27.78 5.58
C GLU A 213 -9.84 26.99 6.89
N LYS A 214 -10.59 27.34 7.94
CA LYS A 214 -10.59 26.57 9.20
C LYS A 214 -11.25 25.20 9.06
N ILE A 215 -12.26 25.08 8.21
CA ILE A 215 -12.91 23.81 7.89
C ILE A 215 -11.96 22.89 7.09
N LEU A 216 -11.16 23.49 6.21
CA LEU A 216 -10.26 22.78 5.29
C LEU A 216 -8.93 22.33 5.91
N LYS A 217 -8.81 22.26 7.21
CA LYS A 217 -7.62 21.70 7.83
C LYS A 217 -7.53 20.20 7.53
N PRO A 218 -6.43 19.71 6.94
CA PRO A 218 -6.28 18.29 6.56
C PRO A 218 -6.57 17.33 7.71
N GLU A 219 -6.23 17.70 8.94
CA GLU A 219 -6.43 16.89 10.14
C GLU A 219 -7.91 16.55 10.39
N ASN A 220 -8.84 17.37 9.90
CA ASN A 220 -10.27 17.11 10.02
C ASN A 220 -10.76 15.97 9.11
N TYR A 221 -9.93 15.51 8.17
CA TYR A 221 -10.28 14.53 7.15
C TYR A 221 -9.49 13.22 7.24
N THR A 222 -8.61 13.08 8.22
CA THR A 222 -7.81 11.87 8.43
C THR A 222 -8.56 10.77 9.21
N GLY A 223 -9.73 11.10 9.78
CA GLY A 223 -10.48 10.19 10.63
C GLY A 223 -9.62 9.69 11.80
N ARG A 224 -9.62 8.38 12.02
CA ARG A 224 -8.83 7.72 13.07
C ARG A 224 -7.55 7.06 12.54
N ALA A 225 -7.00 7.52 11.43
CA ALA A 225 -5.85 6.87 10.81
C ALA A 225 -4.63 6.82 11.75
N LYS A 226 -4.38 7.92 12.50
CA LYS A 226 -3.28 8.00 13.46
C LYS A 226 -3.48 7.02 14.63
N GLU A 227 -4.63 7.08 15.27
CA GLU A 227 -4.97 6.23 16.42
C GLU A 227 -4.95 4.75 16.03
N GLN A 228 -5.53 4.39 14.87
CA GLN A 228 -5.50 3.02 14.38
C GLN A 228 -4.08 2.51 14.12
N THR A 229 -3.19 3.36 13.63
CA THR A 229 -1.79 3.01 13.44
C THR A 229 -1.10 2.78 14.78
N GLU A 230 -1.31 3.67 15.75
CA GLU A 230 -0.74 3.54 17.10
C GLU A 230 -1.27 2.29 17.81
N ASP A 231 -2.57 2.03 17.74
CA ASP A 231 -3.21 0.83 18.30
C ASP A 231 -2.59 -0.44 17.69
N PHE A 232 -2.49 -0.50 16.36
CA PHE A 232 -1.90 -1.65 15.65
C PHE A 232 -0.42 -1.88 16.03
N LEU A 233 0.37 -0.81 16.12
CA LEU A 233 1.76 -0.91 16.54
C LEU A 233 1.89 -1.45 17.97
N ASN A 234 1.04 -0.98 18.88
CA ASN A 234 1.10 -1.38 20.29
C ASN A 234 0.54 -2.79 20.53
N GLU A 235 -0.60 -3.12 19.91
CA GLU A 235 -1.34 -4.36 20.19
C GLU A 235 -0.84 -5.54 19.35
N CYS A 236 -0.39 -5.29 18.12
CA CYS A 236 0.00 -6.35 17.18
C CYS A 236 1.51 -6.44 16.97
N ILE A 237 2.19 -5.31 16.71
CA ILE A 237 3.59 -5.33 16.28
C ILE A 237 4.55 -5.49 17.45
N LYS A 238 4.41 -4.71 18.52
CA LYS A 238 5.30 -4.80 19.70
C LYS A 238 5.38 -6.19 20.29
N PRO A 239 4.27 -6.92 20.53
CA PRO A 239 4.34 -8.29 21.08
C PRO A 239 5.10 -9.25 20.17
N VAL A 240 5.00 -9.08 18.83
CA VAL A 240 5.75 -9.89 17.88
C VAL A 240 7.24 -9.58 17.95
N LEU A 241 7.62 -8.30 17.98
CA LEU A 241 9.01 -7.87 18.09
C LEU A 241 9.66 -8.35 19.40
N GLU A 242 8.93 -8.25 20.52
CA GLU A 242 9.39 -8.76 21.82
C GLU A 242 9.61 -10.27 21.80
N LYS A 243 8.70 -11.02 21.18
CA LYS A 243 8.81 -12.48 21.05
C LYS A 243 10.04 -12.94 20.28
N TYR A 244 10.50 -12.15 19.32
CA TYR A 244 11.62 -12.45 18.44
C TYR A 244 12.83 -11.53 18.67
N ALA A 245 12.91 -10.88 19.84
CA ALA A 245 14.00 -9.93 20.17
C ALA A 245 15.41 -10.56 20.13
N ASP A 246 15.50 -11.87 20.44
CA ASP A 246 16.77 -12.61 20.45
C ASP A 246 17.16 -13.17 19.06
N VAL A 247 16.35 -12.95 18.03
CA VAL A 247 16.67 -13.40 16.68
C VAL A 247 17.57 -12.36 16.01
N GLU A 248 18.82 -12.74 15.74
CA GLU A 248 19.73 -11.91 14.97
C GLU A 248 19.15 -11.73 13.55
N SER A 249 18.93 -10.49 13.17
CA SER A 249 18.55 -10.15 11.80
C SER A 249 19.73 -9.46 11.10
N ASP A 250 20.36 -10.15 10.17
CA ASP A 250 21.29 -9.50 9.25
C ASP A 250 20.52 -8.48 8.42
N LYS A 251 20.98 -7.22 8.44
CA LYS A 251 20.48 -6.22 7.48
C LYS A 251 21.09 -6.55 6.12
N PRO A 252 20.29 -6.98 5.13
CA PRO A 252 20.85 -7.32 3.83
C PRO A 252 21.40 -6.06 3.17
N GLU A 253 22.65 -6.12 2.72
CA GLU A 253 23.24 -5.10 1.85
C GLU A 253 22.63 -5.26 0.45
N ILE A 254 21.89 -4.24 0.02
CA ILE A 254 21.31 -4.19 -1.32
C ILE A 254 22.24 -3.32 -2.18
N ASN A 255 23.04 -3.96 -3.00
CA ASN A 255 23.83 -3.31 -4.02
C ASN A 255 22.96 -3.14 -5.30
N VAL A 256 22.66 -1.90 -5.68
CA VAL A 256 21.87 -1.54 -6.86
C VAL A 256 22.74 -0.79 -7.86
#